data_d82edb0a77b949caff0a6c780a626b70
#
_entry.id   d82edb0a77b949caff0a6c780a626b70
#
_cell.length_a   1.000
_cell.length_b   1.000
_cell.length_c   1.000
_cell.angle_alpha   90.00
_cell.angle_beta   90.00
_cell.angle_gamma   90.00
#
_symmetry.space_group_name_H-M   'P 1'
#
loop_
_entity.id
_entity.type
_entity.pdbx_description
1 polymer ?
#
loop_
_entity_poly.entity_id
_entity_poly.type
_entity_poly.pdbx_seq_one_letter_code
_entity_poly.pdbx_strand_id
1 'polypeptide(L)' 'MATQGNRRKLEQIERTLERQWRSLALAEQRGQPAAVLERMYSAYLRTLDAYIVCARAHVGKDAASRLAS' A
#
# COMPACT_ATOMS: atom_id res chain seq x y z
N MET A 1 15.69 7.99 -14.32
CA MET A 1 16.12 7.15 -13.21
C MET A 1 15.29 7.32 -11.96
N ALA A 2 14.72 8.48 -11.76
CA ALA A 2 13.77 8.69 -10.66
C ALA A 2 12.53 7.78 -10.79
N THR A 3 12.14 7.46 -12.02
CA THR A 3 11.01 6.58 -12.31
C THR A 3 11.23 5.14 -11.82
N GLN A 4 12.45 4.64 -11.93
CA GLN A 4 12.76 3.29 -11.47
C GLN A 4 12.73 3.18 -9.95
N GLY A 5 13.19 4.20 -9.25
CA GLY A 5 13.14 4.22 -7.79
C GLY A 5 11.70 4.21 -7.27
N ASN A 6 10.83 5.00 -7.89
CA ASN A 6 9.41 5.04 -7.51
C ASN A 6 8.71 3.72 -7.81
N ARG A 7 9.05 3.10 -8.92
CA ARG A 7 8.47 1.82 -9.31
C ARG A 7 8.85 0.71 -8.34
N ARG A 8 10.13 0.66 -7.94
CA ARG A 8 10.58 -0.30 -6.93
C ARG A 8 9.86 -0.09 -5.60
N LYS A 9 9.71 1.17 -5.23
CA LYS A 9 9.02 1.52 -3.99
C LYS A 9 7.57 1.04 -4.02
N LEU A 10 6.87 1.27 -5.14
CA LEU A 10 5.51 0.80 -5.33
C LEU A 10 5.43 -0.72 -5.25
N GLU A 11 6.35 -1.42 -5.91
CA GLU A 11 6.37 -2.87 -5.88
C GLU A 11 6.59 -3.41 -4.48
N GLN A 12 7.49 -2.78 -3.72
CA GLN A 12 7.73 -3.17 -2.34
C GLN A 12 6.50 -2.96 -1.46
N ILE A 13 5.82 -1.83 -1.65
CA ILE A 13 4.61 -1.53 -0.90
C ILE A 13 3.51 -2.53 -1.27
N GLU A 14 3.37 -2.86 -2.54
CA GLU A 14 2.40 -3.85 -2.99
C GLU A 14 2.64 -5.22 -2.36
N ARG A 15 3.90 -5.65 -2.27
CA ARG A 15 4.26 -6.91 -1.63
C ARG A 15 3.94 -6.89 -0.14
N THR A 16 4.21 -5.76 0.50
CA THR A 16 3.90 -5.58 1.92
C THR A 16 2.39 -5.65 2.16
N LEU A 17 1.61 -4.96 1.31
CA LEU A 17 0.15 -4.99 1.38
C LEU A 17 -0.38 -6.42 1.25
N GLU A 18 0.12 -7.15 0.27
CA GLU A 18 -0.30 -8.52 0.04
C GLU A 18 0.01 -9.41 1.22
N ARG A 19 1.20 -9.27 1.80
CA ARG A 19 1.61 -10.03 2.98
C ARG A 19 0.74 -9.69 4.17
N GLN A 20 0.48 -8.41 4.40
CA GLN A 20 -0.36 -7.96 5.50
C GLN A 20 -1.79 -8.45 5.34
N TRP A 21 -2.31 -8.43 4.13
CA TRP A 21 -3.65 -8.92 3.85
C TRP A 21 -3.79 -10.40 4.17
N ARG A 22 -2.81 -11.21 3.74
CA ARG A 22 -2.78 -12.64 4.03
C ARG A 22 -2.70 -12.91 5.52
N SER A 23 -1.84 -12.17 6.21
CA SER A 23 -1.70 -12.30 7.67
C SER A 23 -3.00 -11.94 8.38
N LEU A 24 -3.67 -10.90 7.93
CA LEU A 24 -4.94 -10.47 8.49
C LEU A 24 -6.01 -11.55 8.29
N ALA A 25 -6.11 -12.09 7.10
CA ALA A 25 -7.07 -13.14 6.77
C ALA A 25 -6.85 -14.39 7.62
N LEU A 26 -5.58 -14.77 7.80
CA LEU A 26 -5.23 -15.91 8.65
C LEU A 26 -5.57 -15.65 10.12
N ALA A 27 -5.31 -14.44 10.58
CA ALA A 27 -5.62 -14.06 11.96
C ALA A 27 -7.12 -14.12 12.21
N GLU A 28 -7.94 -13.67 11.25
CA GLU A 28 -9.38 -13.77 11.37
C GLU A 28 -9.85 -15.22 11.42
N GLN A 29 -9.28 -16.07 10.57
CA GLN A 29 -9.62 -17.50 10.54
C GLN A 29 -9.25 -18.19 11.85
N ARG A 30 -8.16 -17.77 12.48
CA ARG A 30 -7.71 -18.33 13.75
C ARG A 30 -8.47 -17.78 14.95
N GLY A 31 -9.33 -16.81 14.74
CA GLY A 31 -10.12 -16.21 15.81
C GLY A 31 -9.29 -15.38 16.76
N GLN A 32 -8.31 -14.65 16.25
CA GLN A 32 -7.48 -13.77 17.06
C GLN A 32 -8.33 -12.69 17.75
N PRO A 33 -7.91 -12.23 18.95
CA PRO A 33 -8.64 -11.18 19.66
C PRO A 33 -8.79 -9.91 18.82
N ALA A 34 -9.88 -9.20 19.06
CA ALA A 34 -10.19 -7.97 18.32
C ALA A 34 -9.05 -6.95 18.37
N ALA A 35 -8.39 -6.83 19.52
CA ALA A 35 -7.28 -5.89 19.68
C ALA A 35 -6.12 -6.20 18.72
N VAL A 36 -5.83 -7.50 18.51
CA VAL A 36 -4.80 -7.93 17.57
C VAL A 36 -5.21 -7.61 16.14
N LEU A 37 -6.46 -7.93 15.79
CA LEU A 37 -6.99 -7.65 14.45
C LEU A 37 -6.99 -6.15 14.15
N GLU A 38 -7.34 -5.33 15.12
CA GLU A 38 -7.31 -3.88 14.97
C GLU A 38 -5.91 -3.35 14.68
N ARG A 39 -4.91 -3.87 15.40
CA ARG A 39 -3.52 -3.48 15.17
C ARG A 39 -3.07 -3.86 13.76
N MET A 40 -3.39 -5.07 13.35
CA MET A 40 -3.03 -5.55 12.01
C MET A 40 -3.73 -4.73 10.93
N TYR A 41 -5.00 -4.42 11.16
CA TYR A 41 -5.78 -3.62 10.23
C TYR A 41 -5.23 -2.19 10.13
N SER A 42 -4.87 -1.60 11.27
CA SER A 42 -4.27 -0.26 11.29
C SER A 42 -2.96 -0.23 10.53
N ALA A 43 -2.12 -1.25 10.71
CA ALA A 43 -0.86 -1.35 9.97
C ALA A 43 -1.11 -1.47 8.47
N TYR A 44 -2.11 -2.26 8.10
CA TYR A 44 -2.51 -2.41 6.70
C TYR A 44 -2.97 -1.08 6.10
N LEU A 45 -3.80 -0.34 6.83
CA LEU A 45 -4.29 0.96 6.36
C LEU A 45 -3.17 1.98 6.18
N ARG A 46 -2.17 1.97 7.06
CA ARG A 46 -1.00 2.84 6.93
C ARG A 46 -0.22 2.51 5.67
N THR A 47 -0.02 1.23 5.41
CA THR A 47 0.68 0.78 4.21
C THR A 47 -0.12 1.13 2.96
N LEU A 48 -1.44 0.96 3.02
CA LEU A 48 -2.32 1.31 1.92
C LEU A 48 -2.27 2.81 1.63
N ASP A 49 -2.26 3.64 2.69
CA ASP A 49 -2.14 5.08 2.54
C ASP A 49 -0.82 5.46 1.87
N ALA A 50 0.28 4.84 2.29
CA ALA A 50 1.58 5.05 1.67
C ALA A 50 1.57 4.65 0.19
N TYR A 51 0.88 3.57 -0.13
CA TYR A 51 0.72 3.12 -1.51
C TYR A 51 -0.04 4.16 -2.34
N ILE A 52 -1.14 4.65 -1.81
CA ILE A 52 -1.96 5.65 -2.51
C ILE A 52 -1.17 6.92 -2.76
N VAL A 53 -0.44 7.42 -1.76
CA VAL A 53 0.38 8.61 -1.89
C VAL A 53 1.45 8.42 -2.95
N CYS A 54 2.13 7.27 -2.91
CA CYS A 54 3.19 6.96 -3.87
C CYS A 54 2.63 6.81 -5.29
N ALA A 55 1.50 6.14 -5.42
CA ALA A 55 0.84 5.94 -6.71
C ALA A 55 0.34 7.25 -7.30
N ARG A 56 -0.23 8.12 -6.46
CA ARG A 56 -0.69 9.44 -6.89
C ARG A 56 0.45 10.31 -7.37
N ALA A 57 1.58 10.28 -6.67
CA ALA A 57 2.76 11.03 -7.07
C ALA A 57 3.25 10.59 -8.44
N HIS A 58 3.20 9.27 -8.71
CA HIS A 58 3.63 8.72 -9.99
C HIS A 58 2.65 9.06 -11.13
N VAL A 59 1.37 8.83 -10.90
CA VAL A 59 0.31 9.11 -11.87
C VAL A 59 0.07 10.60 -12.02
N GLY A 60 0.25 11.36 -10.93
CA GLY A 60 0.06 12.80 -10.93
C GLY A 60 0.94 13.53 -11.91
N LYS A 61 2.19 13.08 -12.06
CA LYS A 61 3.11 13.67 -13.04
C LYS A 61 2.61 13.47 -14.47
N ASP A 62 2.13 12.28 -14.78
CA ASP A 62 1.61 11.98 -16.10
C ASP A 62 0.32 12.75 -16.38
N ALA A 63 -0.57 12.81 -15.38
CA ALA A 63 -1.83 13.54 -15.52
C ALA A 63 -1.58 15.04 -15.70
N ALA A 64 -0.64 15.60 -14.95
CA ALA A 64 -0.28 17.01 -15.07
C ALA A 64 0.33 17.30 -16.44
N SER A 65 1.17 16.41 -16.97
CA SER A 65 1.72 16.54 -18.29
C SER A 65 0.65 16.53 -19.37
N ARG A 66 -0.30 15.65 -19.26
CA ARG A 66 -1.40 15.54 -20.22
C ARG A 66 -2.30 16.77 -20.20
N LEU A 67 -2.58 17.27 -19.00
CA LEU A 67 -3.41 18.45 -18.85
C LEU A 67 -2.69 19.72 -19.31
N ALA A 68 -1.38 19.75 -19.16
CA ALA A 68 -0.56 20.89 -19.60
C ALA A 68 -0.37 20.94 -21.11
N SER A 69 -0.50 19.82 -21.77
CA SER A 69 -0.41 19.77 -23.22
C SER A 69 -1.76 19.96 -23.87
#